data_5255733c6e933562ddccdc13ac9e3418
#
_entry.id   5255733c6e933562ddccdc13ac9e3418
#
_cell.length_a   1.000
_cell.length_b   1.000
_cell.length_c   1.000
_cell.angle_alpha   90.00
_cell.angle_beta   90.00
_cell.angle_gamma   90.00
#
_symmetry.space_group_name_H-M   'P 1'
#
loop_
_entity.id
_entity.type
_entity.pdbx_description
1 polymer ?
#
loop_
_entity_poly.entity_id
_entity_poly.type
_entity_poly.pdbx_seq_one_letter_code
_entity_poly.pdbx_strand_id
1 'polypeptide(L)'
;MTRLAFFLAFSAALNLLLTILLTSQLLVVRSEVRALPDKLVTKDDVAALRPLRIQQILDSRCTRCHTDRRFSAVLGWERQPILDVIARMTAHPGANIPAAEFTKIQASLTMLQCTRCHSEAVVSRLAMQTPAQQVATIRRMQRMPASGIRPDQVPAIVEAFRVVSGQ
;
A
#
# COMPACT_ATOMS: atom_id res chain seq x y z
N MET A 1 -26.88 29.13 -60.33
CA MET A 1 -26.40 29.67 -59.04
C MET A 1 -27.10 29.08 -57.79
N THR A 2 -28.27 28.54 -57.88
CA THR A 2 -29.07 28.03 -56.72
C THR A 2 -28.52 26.79 -56.02
N ARG A 3 -27.91 25.87 -56.73
CA ARG A 3 -27.41 24.62 -56.12
C ARG A 3 -26.21 24.84 -55.17
N LEU A 4 -25.30 25.75 -55.53
CA LEU A 4 -24.12 26.04 -54.70
C LEU A 4 -24.48 26.72 -53.39
N ALA A 5 -25.44 27.66 -53.45
CA ALA A 5 -25.96 28.32 -52.24
C ALA A 5 -26.64 27.34 -51.27
N PHE A 6 -27.36 26.36 -51.80
CA PHE A 6 -28.01 25.32 -51.00
C PHE A 6 -26.98 24.42 -50.29
N PHE A 7 -25.90 24.02 -50.96
CA PHE A 7 -24.82 23.23 -50.36
C PHE A 7 -24.05 23.98 -49.29
N LEU A 8 -23.82 25.27 -49.46
CA LEU A 8 -23.16 26.10 -48.46
C LEU A 8 -24.02 26.28 -47.20
N ALA A 9 -25.31 26.54 -47.39
CA ALA A 9 -26.27 26.65 -46.28
C ALA A 9 -26.42 25.33 -45.50
N PHE A 10 -26.49 24.21 -46.20
CA PHE A 10 -26.57 22.88 -45.58
C PHE A 10 -25.32 22.54 -44.78
N SER A 11 -24.13 22.83 -45.33
CA SER A 11 -22.86 22.61 -44.66
C SER A 11 -22.73 23.47 -43.40
N ALA A 12 -23.14 24.73 -43.45
CA ALA A 12 -23.16 25.62 -42.29
C ALA A 12 -24.10 25.14 -41.19
N ALA A 13 -25.32 24.69 -41.55
CA ALA A 13 -26.26 24.12 -40.61
C ALA A 13 -25.76 22.82 -39.92
N LEU A 14 -25.11 21.94 -40.70
CA LEU A 14 -24.55 20.70 -40.18
C LEU A 14 -23.39 20.97 -39.18
N ASN A 15 -22.51 21.91 -39.54
CA ASN A 15 -21.42 22.32 -38.63
C ASN A 15 -21.94 22.94 -37.33
N LEU A 16 -22.99 23.76 -37.40
CA LEU A 16 -23.61 24.34 -36.23
C LEU A 16 -24.22 23.26 -35.32
N LEU A 17 -24.92 22.30 -35.88
CA LEU A 17 -25.52 21.18 -35.16
C LEU A 17 -24.42 20.33 -34.48
N LEU A 18 -23.33 20.03 -35.17
CA LEU A 18 -22.20 19.28 -34.61
C LEU A 18 -21.54 20.03 -33.46
N THR A 19 -21.39 21.34 -33.59
CA THR A 19 -20.81 22.18 -32.53
C THR A 19 -21.69 22.19 -31.27
N ILE A 20 -23.02 22.29 -31.45
CA ILE A 20 -23.97 22.25 -30.33
C ILE A 20 -23.95 20.88 -29.64
N LEU A 21 -23.88 19.78 -30.38
CA LEU A 21 -23.76 18.44 -29.84
C LEU A 21 -22.46 18.24 -29.05
N LEU A 22 -21.34 18.67 -29.58
CA LEU A 22 -20.04 18.58 -28.91
C LEU A 22 -19.98 19.41 -27.63
N THR A 23 -20.53 20.63 -27.66
CA THR A 23 -20.58 21.50 -26.47
C THR A 23 -21.52 20.94 -25.38
N SER A 24 -22.65 20.34 -25.75
CA SER A 24 -23.56 19.70 -24.81
C SER A 24 -22.92 18.48 -24.12
N GLN A 25 -22.17 17.64 -24.86
CA GLN A 25 -21.43 16.52 -24.30
C GLN A 25 -20.31 16.99 -23.35
N LEU A 26 -19.60 18.05 -23.70
CA LEU A 26 -18.58 18.66 -22.84
C LEU A 26 -19.17 19.21 -21.52
N LEU A 27 -20.35 19.78 -21.56
CA LEU A 27 -21.02 20.29 -20.37
C LEU A 27 -21.49 19.15 -19.45
N VAL A 28 -21.98 18.04 -20.00
CA VAL A 28 -22.38 16.85 -19.23
C VAL A 28 -21.15 16.23 -18.56
N VAL A 29 -20.07 16.00 -19.30
CA VAL A 29 -18.81 15.46 -18.74
C VAL A 29 -18.24 16.39 -17.66
N ARG A 30 -18.30 17.71 -17.88
CA ARG A 30 -17.83 18.69 -16.90
C ARG A 30 -18.69 18.74 -15.64
N SER A 31 -19.99 18.46 -15.72
CA SER A 31 -20.87 18.37 -14.54
C SER A 31 -20.60 17.08 -13.75
N GLU A 32 -20.36 15.96 -14.44
CA GLU A 32 -20.00 14.70 -13.80
C GLU A 32 -18.62 14.78 -13.12
N VAL A 33 -17.64 15.40 -13.79
CA VAL A 33 -16.30 15.62 -13.20
C VAL A 33 -16.37 16.58 -12.01
N ARG A 34 -17.28 17.57 -11.99
CA ARG A 34 -17.47 18.44 -10.82
C ARG A 34 -18.23 17.80 -9.68
N ALA A 35 -19.03 16.78 -9.95
CA ALA A 35 -19.74 16.00 -8.91
C ALA A 35 -18.84 14.92 -8.27
N LEU A 36 -17.65 14.64 -8.84
CA LEU A 36 -16.66 13.70 -8.33
C LEU A 36 -15.85 14.16 -7.11
N PRO A 37 -15.64 15.47 -6.81
CA PRO A 37 -14.65 15.88 -5.80
C PRO A 37 -15.03 15.59 -4.36
N ASP A 38 -16.31 15.50 -4.01
CA ASP A 38 -16.72 15.36 -2.60
C ASP A 38 -16.75 13.91 -2.07
N LYS A 39 -16.56 12.92 -2.95
CA LYS A 39 -16.46 11.50 -2.57
C LYS A 39 -15.04 10.92 -2.70
N LEU A 40 -14.13 11.67 -3.29
CA LEU A 40 -12.76 11.22 -3.49
C LEU A 40 -11.86 11.77 -2.38
N VAL A 41 -11.61 10.90 -1.43
CA VAL A 41 -10.51 11.03 -0.47
C VAL A 41 -10.77 12.04 0.65
N THR A 42 -11.47 11.61 1.65
CA THR A 42 -11.48 12.30 2.95
C THR A 42 -10.07 12.34 3.55
N LYS A 43 -9.80 13.28 4.47
CA LYS A 43 -8.53 13.29 5.22
C LYS A 43 -8.25 11.94 5.89
N ASP A 44 -9.29 11.18 6.21
CA ASP A 44 -9.19 9.85 6.81
C ASP A 44 -8.79 8.80 5.77
N ASP A 45 -9.24 8.93 4.51
CA ASP A 45 -8.77 8.09 3.40
C ASP A 45 -7.30 8.38 3.06
N VAL A 46 -6.85 9.64 3.15
CA VAL A 46 -5.43 9.99 3.01
C VAL A 46 -4.61 9.48 4.20
N ALA A 47 -5.20 9.47 5.39
CA ALA A 47 -4.55 8.87 6.57
C ALA A 47 -4.47 7.33 6.45
N ALA A 48 -5.47 6.69 5.83
CA ALA A 48 -5.46 5.27 5.49
C ALA A 48 -4.47 4.95 4.34
N LEU A 49 -4.23 5.90 3.44
CA LEU A 49 -3.21 5.83 2.38
C LEU A 49 -1.80 6.23 2.88
N ARG A 50 -1.65 6.56 4.17
CA ARG A 50 -0.30 6.70 4.74
C ARG A 50 0.42 5.38 4.54
N PRO A 51 1.55 5.37 3.83
CA PRO A 51 2.33 4.15 3.70
C PRO A 51 2.53 3.61 5.11
N LEU A 52 2.25 2.33 5.29
CA LEU A 52 2.53 1.62 6.53
C LEU A 52 3.97 1.95 6.87
N ARG A 53 4.16 2.74 7.93
CA ARG A 53 5.50 3.04 8.41
C ARG A 53 5.97 1.81 9.18
N ILE A 54 6.37 0.78 8.41
CA ILE A 54 6.93 -0.46 8.93
C ILE A 54 8.03 -0.14 9.94
N GLN A 55 8.79 0.91 9.67
CA GLN A 55 9.88 1.35 10.52
C GLN A 55 9.43 2.18 11.74
N GLN A 56 8.23 2.75 11.74
CA GLN A 56 7.86 3.72 12.78
C GLN A 56 7.96 3.15 14.21
N ILE A 57 7.52 1.91 14.44
CA ILE A 57 7.64 1.29 15.76
C ILE A 57 9.08 0.89 16.04
N LEU A 58 9.82 0.46 15.03
CA LEU A 58 11.24 0.12 15.16
C LEU A 58 12.05 1.38 15.47
N ASP A 59 11.80 2.49 14.77
CA ASP A 59 12.45 3.77 15.00
C ASP A 59 12.18 4.30 16.41
N SER A 60 10.93 4.21 16.88
CA SER A 60 10.57 4.72 18.20
C SER A 60 11.11 3.87 19.35
N ARG A 61 11.27 2.56 19.17
CA ARG A 61 11.64 1.60 20.22
C ARG A 61 13.04 1.07 20.13
N CYS A 62 13.56 0.89 18.92
CA CYS A 62 14.81 0.16 18.71
C CYS A 62 15.99 1.05 18.33
N THR A 63 15.78 2.08 17.47
CA THR A 63 16.87 2.94 17.00
C THR A 63 17.42 3.87 18.08
N ARG A 64 16.71 4.02 19.19
CA ARG A 64 17.21 4.72 20.37
C ARG A 64 18.49 4.12 20.94
N CYS A 65 18.70 2.81 20.75
CA CYS A 65 19.85 2.09 21.27
C CYS A 65 20.64 1.36 20.17
N HIS A 66 20.03 1.10 19.01
CA HIS A 66 20.60 0.30 17.93
C HIS A 66 20.67 1.10 16.63
N THR A 67 21.71 0.84 15.84
CA THR A 67 21.79 1.28 14.45
C THR A 67 21.09 0.29 13.54
N ASP A 68 20.63 0.73 12.35
CA ASP A 68 19.91 -0.08 11.36
C ASP A 68 20.62 -1.41 10.99
N ARG A 69 21.96 -1.42 11.04
CA ARG A 69 22.75 -2.63 10.77
C ARG A 69 22.47 -3.78 11.74
N ARG A 70 22.07 -3.48 12.98
CA ARG A 70 21.77 -4.54 13.96
C ARG A 70 20.44 -5.22 13.73
N PHE A 71 19.49 -4.54 13.08
CA PHE A 71 18.22 -5.17 12.71
C PHE A 71 18.37 -6.17 11.60
N SER A 72 19.27 -5.93 10.65
CA SER A 72 19.51 -6.85 9.55
C SER A 72 20.01 -8.22 10.00
N ALA A 73 20.64 -8.32 11.16
CA ALA A 73 21.08 -9.58 11.74
C ALA A 73 19.94 -10.42 12.35
N VAL A 74 18.79 -9.77 12.67
CA VAL A 74 17.62 -10.42 13.29
C VAL A 74 16.57 -10.76 12.24
N LEU A 75 16.76 -10.29 11.02
CA LEU A 75 15.82 -10.48 9.95
C LEU A 75 15.77 -11.94 9.50
N GLY A 76 14.65 -12.58 9.71
CA GLY A 76 14.33 -13.94 9.28
C GLY A 76 12.82 -14.13 9.18
N TRP A 77 12.40 -15.17 8.47
CA TRP A 77 10.99 -15.52 8.36
C TRP A 77 10.47 -16.31 9.56
N GLU A 78 11.38 -16.67 10.47
CA GLU A 78 11.03 -17.49 11.60
C GLU A 78 10.58 -16.62 12.78
N ARG A 79 9.39 -16.93 13.26
CA ARG A 79 8.76 -16.16 14.34
C ARG A 79 9.54 -16.29 15.64
N GLN A 80 9.95 -17.51 16.02
CA GLN A 80 10.51 -17.75 17.33
C GLN A 80 11.83 -17.02 17.58
N PRO A 81 12.82 -17.02 16.69
CA PRO A 81 14.04 -16.24 16.86
C PRO A 81 13.79 -14.75 17.03
N ILE A 82 12.78 -14.21 16.33
CA ILE A 82 12.40 -12.80 16.46
C ILE A 82 11.82 -12.53 17.88
N LEU A 83 10.94 -13.41 18.36
CA LEU A 83 10.36 -13.29 19.71
C LEU A 83 11.41 -13.39 20.79
N ASP A 84 12.39 -14.29 20.63
CA ASP A 84 13.49 -14.47 21.58
C ASP A 84 14.36 -13.22 21.67
N VAL A 85 14.61 -12.54 20.54
CA VAL A 85 15.31 -11.24 20.53
C VAL A 85 14.50 -10.18 21.22
N ILE A 86 13.20 -10.06 20.93
CA ILE A 86 12.31 -9.07 21.56
C ILE A 86 12.29 -9.32 23.09
N ALA A 87 12.17 -10.56 23.53
CA ALA A 87 12.18 -10.92 24.94
C ALA A 87 13.47 -10.49 25.64
N ARG A 88 14.63 -10.77 25.02
CA ARG A 88 15.93 -10.32 25.56
C ARG A 88 16.03 -8.77 25.63
N MET A 89 15.53 -8.06 24.61
CA MET A 89 15.52 -6.61 24.61
C MET A 89 14.62 -6.06 25.70
N THR A 90 13.46 -6.67 25.93
CA THR A 90 12.51 -6.28 26.99
C THR A 90 13.13 -6.42 28.38
N ALA A 91 13.95 -7.43 28.58
CA ALA A 91 14.67 -7.65 29.84
C ALA A 91 15.82 -6.66 30.06
N HIS A 92 16.19 -5.89 29.02
CA HIS A 92 17.29 -4.92 29.13
C HIS A 92 16.86 -3.65 29.86
N PRO A 93 17.60 -3.18 30.88
CA PRO A 93 17.30 -1.92 31.55
C PRO A 93 17.22 -0.75 30.56
N GLY A 94 16.11 0.00 30.61
CA GLY A 94 15.90 1.17 29.74
C GLY A 94 15.26 0.88 28.38
N ALA A 95 15.05 -0.38 27.98
CA ALA A 95 14.36 -0.70 26.71
C ALA A 95 12.90 -0.25 26.71
N ASN A 96 12.21 -0.38 27.85
CA ASN A 96 10.82 0.06 28.06
C ASN A 96 9.87 -0.32 26.91
N ILE A 97 9.86 -1.60 26.56
CA ILE A 97 9.00 -2.16 25.50
C ILE A 97 7.76 -2.76 26.14
N PRO A 98 6.57 -2.17 25.97
CA PRO A 98 5.33 -2.73 26.49
C PRO A 98 5.00 -4.07 25.85
N ALA A 99 4.50 -5.03 26.64
CA ALA A 99 4.09 -6.34 26.10
C ALA A 99 3.04 -6.23 24.99
N ALA A 100 2.15 -5.24 25.05
CA ALA A 100 1.16 -4.97 24.02
C ALA A 100 1.76 -4.61 22.64
N GLU A 101 3.04 -4.20 22.58
CA GLU A 101 3.74 -3.88 21.34
C GLU A 101 4.51 -5.04 20.74
N PHE A 102 4.68 -6.15 21.44
CA PHE A 102 5.49 -7.29 20.99
C PHE A 102 5.05 -7.83 19.62
N THR A 103 3.73 -8.04 19.48
CA THR A 103 3.17 -8.54 18.22
C THR A 103 3.39 -7.56 17.06
N LYS A 104 3.26 -6.25 17.33
CA LYS A 104 3.51 -5.22 16.31
C LYS A 104 4.98 -5.14 15.93
N ILE A 105 5.89 -5.23 16.90
CA ILE A 105 7.34 -5.24 16.65
C ILE A 105 7.71 -6.48 15.83
N GLN A 106 7.23 -7.65 16.22
CA GLN A 106 7.46 -8.91 15.50
C GLN A 106 6.94 -8.83 14.05
N ALA A 107 5.71 -8.34 13.87
CA ALA A 107 5.11 -8.17 12.56
C ALA A 107 5.91 -7.17 11.70
N SER A 108 6.34 -6.05 12.28
CA SER A 108 7.17 -5.05 11.58
C SER A 108 8.52 -5.61 11.16
N LEU A 109 9.18 -6.40 12.01
CA LEU A 109 10.43 -7.08 11.66
C LEU A 109 10.23 -8.11 10.53
N THR A 110 9.12 -8.86 10.56
CA THR A 110 8.75 -9.78 9.47
C THR A 110 8.56 -9.03 8.16
N MET A 111 7.88 -7.89 8.18
CA MET A 111 7.65 -7.08 6.97
C MET A 111 8.91 -6.39 6.47
N LEU A 112 9.84 -6.04 7.35
CA LEU A 112 11.13 -5.46 6.99
C LEU A 112 11.96 -6.40 6.10
N GLN A 113 11.75 -7.73 6.18
CA GLN A 113 12.35 -8.67 5.24
C GLN A 113 11.96 -8.40 3.79
N CYS A 114 10.72 -7.99 3.55
CA CYS A 114 10.24 -7.69 2.21
C CYS A 114 10.98 -6.49 1.60
N THR A 115 11.38 -5.53 2.43
CA THR A 115 12.06 -4.30 1.97
C THR A 115 13.50 -4.53 1.51
N ARG A 116 14.06 -5.72 1.74
CA ARG A 116 15.36 -6.10 1.17
C ARG A 116 15.36 -6.16 -0.36
N CYS A 117 14.21 -6.45 -0.96
CA CYS A 117 14.02 -6.58 -2.39
C CYS A 117 12.99 -5.60 -2.95
N HIS A 118 12.09 -5.10 -2.12
CA HIS A 118 10.98 -4.25 -2.53
C HIS A 118 11.04 -2.90 -1.83
N SER A 119 10.55 -1.85 -2.50
CA SER A 119 10.34 -0.57 -1.81
C SER A 119 9.21 -0.67 -0.78
N GLU A 120 9.23 0.15 0.24
CA GLU A 120 8.19 0.23 1.27
C GLU A 120 6.79 0.46 0.65
N ALA A 121 6.70 1.25 -0.41
CA ALA A 121 5.45 1.48 -1.15
C ALA A 121 4.86 0.20 -1.76
N VAL A 122 5.69 -0.74 -2.22
CA VAL A 122 5.24 -2.04 -2.74
C VAL A 122 4.70 -2.90 -1.60
N VAL A 123 5.41 -2.93 -0.48
CA VAL A 123 5.00 -3.69 0.71
C VAL A 123 3.70 -3.14 1.29
N SER A 124 3.56 -1.81 1.36
CA SER A 124 2.34 -1.15 1.83
C SER A 124 1.13 -1.47 0.95
N ARG A 125 1.29 -1.48 -0.38
CA ARG A 125 0.20 -1.89 -1.28
C ARG A 125 -0.23 -3.35 -1.07
N LEU A 126 0.71 -4.25 -0.77
CA LEU A 126 0.37 -5.63 -0.44
C LEU A 126 -0.45 -5.71 0.86
N ALA A 127 -0.13 -4.89 1.85
CA ALA A 127 -0.87 -4.84 3.10
C ALA A 127 -2.34 -4.38 2.93
N MET A 128 -2.64 -3.60 1.90
CA MET A 128 -4.00 -3.14 1.58
C MET A 128 -4.82 -4.18 0.80
N GLN A 129 -4.22 -5.28 0.36
CA GLN A 129 -4.91 -6.35 -0.35
C GLN A 129 -5.72 -7.23 0.60
N THR A 130 -6.71 -7.93 0.06
CA THR A 130 -7.44 -8.97 0.83
C THR A 130 -6.49 -10.09 1.26
N PRO A 131 -6.78 -10.82 2.36
CA PRO A 131 -5.95 -11.95 2.80
C PRO A 131 -5.70 -12.97 1.69
N ALA A 132 -6.71 -13.28 0.87
CA ALA A 132 -6.56 -14.20 -0.26
C ALA A 132 -5.57 -13.70 -1.32
N GLN A 133 -5.61 -12.40 -1.63
CA GLN A 133 -4.66 -11.77 -2.56
C GLN A 133 -3.24 -11.71 -1.97
N GLN A 134 -3.12 -11.46 -0.66
CA GLN A 134 -1.85 -11.50 0.06
C GLN A 134 -1.24 -12.90 -0.02
N VAL A 135 -2.03 -13.95 0.30
CA VAL A 135 -1.58 -15.35 0.18
C VAL A 135 -1.10 -15.65 -1.24
N ALA A 136 -1.88 -15.29 -2.26
CA ALA A 136 -1.51 -15.54 -3.65
C ALA A 136 -0.20 -14.84 -4.03
N THR A 137 -0.01 -13.59 -3.57
CA THR A 137 1.19 -12.82 -3.84
C THR A 137 2.40 -13.38 -3.12
N ILE A 138 2.28 -13.73 -1.83
CA ILE A 138 3.37 -14.31 -1.02
C ILE A 138 3.77 -15.68 -1.57
N ARG A 139 2.83 -16.53 -1.99
CA ARG A 139 3.12 -17.80 -2.67
C ARG A 139 3.84 -17.61 -3.99
N ARG A 140 3.58 -16.52 -4.71
CA ARG A 140 4.35 -16.17 -5.90
C ARG A 140 5.78 -15.80 -5.55
N MET A 141 5.99 -14.98 -4.52
CA MET A 141 7.33 -14.66 -4.00
C MET A 141 8.06 -15.91 -3.53
N GLN A 142 7.38 -16.81 -2.84
CA GLN A 142 7.95 -18.11 -2.39
C GLN A 142 8.60 -18.91 -3.52
N ARG A 143 8.06 -18.85 -4.74
CA ARG A 143 8.64 -19.52 -5.91
C ARG A 143 9.89 -18.84 -6.46
N MET A 144 10.24 -17.66 -5.98
CA MET A 144 11.47 -16.96 -6.38
C MET A 144 12.66 -17.50 -5.60
N PRO A 145 13.74 -17.93 -6.25
CA PRO A 145 14.87 -18.58 -5.59
C PRO A 145 15.49 -17.78 -4.43
N ALA A 146 15.50 -16.46 -4.54
CA ALA A 146 16.11 -15.57 -3.54
C ALA A 146 15.16 -15.19 -2.39
N SER A 147 13.89 -15.65 -2.39
CA SER A 147 12.92 -15.23 -1.38
C SER A 147 13.18 -15.83 0.00
N GLY A 148 13.67 -17.06 0.03
CA GLY A 148 13.86 -17.81 1.27
C GLY A 148 12.55 -18.11 2.04
N ILE A 149 11.39 -17.91 1.43
CA ILE A 149 10.08 -18.14 2.07
C ILE A 149 9.72 -19.61 1.95
N ARG A 150 9.53 -20.30 3.10
CA ARG A 150 9.01 -21.66 3.13
C ARG A 150 7.48 -21.69 3.12
N PRO A 151 6.85 -22.79 2.65
CA PRO A 151 5.39 -22.93 2.60
C PRO A 151 4.68 -22.71 3.95
N ASP A 152 5.31 -23.20 5.03
CA ASP A 152 4.80 -23.11 6.40
C ASP A 152 4.84 -21.69 6.98
N GLN A 153 5.63 -20.80 6.40
CA GLN A 153 5.76 -19.40 6.84
C GLN A 153 4.70 -18.47 6.25
N VAL A 154 4.04 -18.87 5.15
CA VAL A 154 3.06 -18.02 4.46
C VAL A 154 1.94 -17.51 5.37
N PRO A 155 1.30 -18.33 6.23
CA PRO A 155 0.26 -17.84 7.14
C PRO A 155 0.79 -16.80 8.13
N ALA A 156 1.99 -17.00 8.68
CA ALA A 156 2.59 -16.07 9.63
C ALA A 156 2.93 -14.72 8.98
N ILE A 157 3.36 -14.72 7.71
CA ILE A 157 3.62 -13.51 6.95
C ILE A 157 2.32 -12.74 6.69
N VAL A 158 1.24 -13.43 6.30
CA VAL A 158 -0.09 -12.79 6.09
C VAL A 158 -0.60 -12.19 7.41
N GLU A 159 -0.43 -12.89 8.52
CA GLU A 159 -0.81 -12.38 9.84
C GLU A 159 0.01 -11.13 10.21
N ALA A 160 1.30 -11.07 9.87
CA ALA A 160 2.10 -9.88 10.08
C ALA A 160 1.53 -8.66 9.32
N PHE A 161 1.06 -8.85 8.08
CA PHE A 161 0.39 -7.79 7.33
C PHE A 161 -0.88 -7.32 8.03
N ARG A 162 -1.70 -8.24 8.53
CA ARG A 162 -2.94 -7.93 9.27
C ARG A 162 -2.64 -7.11 10.52
N VAL A 163 -1.65 -7.51 11.30
CA VAL A 163 -1.26 -6.83 12.55
C VAL A 163 -0.76 -5.40 12.28
N VAL A 164 0.05 -5.20 11.24
CA VAL A 164 0.62 -3.87 10.92
C VAL A 164 -0.41 -2.96 10.27
N SER A 165 -1.35 -3.50 9.47
CA SER A 165 -2.43 -2.72 8.85
C SER A 165 -3.56 -2.37 9.81
N GLY A 166 -3.62 -3.02 10.98
CA GLY A 166 -4.69 -2.80 11.96
C GLY A 166 -6.03 -3.43 11.57
N GLN A 167 -6.00 -4.44 10.69
CA GLN A 167 -7.19 -5.18 10.23
C GLN A 167 -7.55 -6.32 11.19
#